data_24bfecd3963d95795cb81e9f339eebed
#
_entry.id   24bfecd3963d95795cb81e9f339eebed
#
_cell.length_a   1.000
_cell.length_b   1.000
_cell.length_c   1.000
_cell.angle_alpha   90.00
_cell.angle_beta   90.00
_cell.angle_gamma   90.00
#
_symmetry.space_group_name_H-M   'P 1'
#
loop_
_entity.id
_entity.type
_entity.pdbx_description
1 polymer ?
#
loop_
_entity_poly.entity_id
_entity_poly.type
_entity_poly.pdbx_seq_one_letter_code
_entity_poly.pdbx_strand_id
1 'polypeptide(L)'
;MSSRRTTTIAGSLITASFSAVMILPGAAVAEDQGPGSSKGGKAVDEAPADVKLTTLLPEKISVDNSSQKTAITATVKNEGTKGSGDIRLLVVGFDGLTVKGVKGCSAIAEGDLPEGSNSGFSCAVGNLAAGKSKSYAVDATFDLSKTGKICLPVQTSDGAKTFWQQGPVPFGTTNPSPNAPATPLLLGTDNTPVAPGGDTLPKTGGESGVLPLGAAGAALLSAGAAGLWWVQRRPRRDRTV
;
A
#
# COMPACT_ATOMS: atom_id res chain seq x y z
N MET A 1 13.07 -51.07 -64.94
CA MET A 1 13.98 -50.00 -64.67
C MET A 1 13.34 -48.69 -65.14
N SER A 2 12.53 -48.04 -64.45
CA SER A 2 12.04 -46.71 -64.79
C SER A 2 11.55 -46.01 -63.53
N SER A 3 12.29 -44.98 -63.12
CA SER A 3 12.03 -44.12 -61.99
C SER A 3 10.94 -43.11 -62.35
N ARG A 4 9.81 -43.10 -61.67
CA ARG A 4 8.84 -42.02 -61.74
C ARG A 4 8.92 -41.16 -60.49
N ARG A 5 9.31 -39.91 -60.70
CA ARG A 5 9.29 -38.85 -59.63
C ARG A 5 7.84 -38.40 -59.44
N THR A 6 7.36 -38.44 -58.19
CA THR A 6 6.08 -37.89 -57.84
C THR A 6 6.35 -36.64 -56.99
N THR A 7 5.89 -35.50 -57.50
CA THR A 7 6.00 -34.20 -56.86
C THR A 7 4.81 -34.04 -55.89
N THR A 8 5.07 -33.93 -54.60
CA THR A 8 4.04 -33.69 -53.57
C THR A 8 3.99 -32.20 -53.25
N ILE A 9 2.85 -31.61 -53.50
CA ILE A 9 2.53 -30.20 -53.20
C ILE A 9 2.20 -30.15 -51.71
N ALA A 10 2.98 -29.38 -50.96
CA ALA A 10 2.72 -29.10 -49.55
C ALA A 10 1.68 -27.99 -49.45
N GLY A 11 0.46 -28.34 -49.03
CA GLY A 11 -0.57 -27.38 -48.64
C GLY A 11 -0.36 -26.91 -47.22
N SER A 12 -0.08 -25.62 -47.02
CA SER A 12 0.00 -24.99 -45.71
C SER A 12 -1.41 -24.76 -45.18
N LEU A 13 -1.80 -25.52 -44.15
CA LEU A 13 -2.97 -25.26 -43.34
C LEU A 13 -2.63 -24.22 -42.27
N ILE A 14 -3.15 -23.02 -42.44
CA ILE A 14 -3.12 -21.97 -41.44
C ILE A 14 -4.22 -22.31 -40.40
N THR A 15 -3.84 -22.88 -39.29
CA THR A 15 -4.71 -23.06 -38.14
C THR A 15 -4.75 -21.74 -37.37
N ALA A 16 -5.84 -20.98 -37.51
CA ALA A 16 -6.16 -19.84 -36.66
C ALA A 16 -6.53 -20.34 -35.25
N SER A 17 -5.59 -20.21 -34.31
CA SER A 17 -5.84 -20.50 -32.90
C SER A 17 -6.64 -19.34 -32.32
N PHE A 18 -7.93 -19.52 -32.14
CA PHE A 18 -8.76 -18.65 -31.28
C PHE A 18 -8.37 -18.90 -29.82
N SER A 19 -7.54 -18.02 -29.25
CA SER A 19 -7.31 -17.98 -27.82
C SER A 19 -8.56 -17.39 -27.17
N ALA A 20 -9.40 -18.26 -26.59
CA ALA A 20 -10.48 -17.85 -25.72
C ALA A 20 -9.85 -17.26 -24.44
N VAL A 21 -9.85 -15.94 -24.32
CA VAL A 21 -9.55 -15.25 -23.06
C VAL A 21 -10.70 -15.53 -22.11
N MET A 22 -10.51 -16.49 -21.22
CA MET A 22 -11.40 -16.66 -20.06
C MET A 22 -11.17 -15.49 -19.13
N ILE A 23 -12.08 -14.53 -19.16
CA ILE A 23 -12.18 -13.48 -18.15
C ILE A 23 -12.69 -14.17 -16.88
N LEU A 24 -11.79 -14.53 -15.96
CA LEU A 24 -12.12 -14.94 -14.62
C LEU A 24 -12.59 -13.68 -13.87
N PRO A 25 -13.83 -13.65 -13.36
CA PRO A 25 -14.26 -12.52 -12.53
C PRO A 25 -13.57 -12.63 -11.16
N GLY A 26 -12.84 -11.57 -10.78
CA GLY A 26 -12.49 -11.32 -9.38
C GLY A 26 -11.15 -11.82 -8.88
N ALA A 27 -10.07 -11.68 -9.65
CA ALA A 27 -8.79 -11.45 -9.01
C ALA A 27 -8.77 -9.98 -8.59
N ALA A 28 -8.98 -9.69 -7.29
CA ALA A 28 -8.55 -8.43 -6.74
C ALA A 28 -7.07 -8.31 -7.09
N VAL A 29 -6.74 -7.46 -8.05
CA VAL A 29 -5.35 -7.07 -8.32
C VAL A 29 -4.86 -6.49 -7.00
N ALA A 30 -3.88 -7.16 -6.36
CA ALA A 30 -3.11 -6.56 -5.31
C ALA A 30 -2.43 -5.36 -5.96
N GLU A 31 -3.03 -4.16 -5.80
CA GLU A 31 -2.35 -2.92 -6.13
C GLU A 31 -1.01 -2.95 -5.41
N ASP A 32 0.04 -2.53 -6.10
CA ASP A 32 1.39 -2.44 -5.54
C ASP A 32 1.34 -1.67 -4.21
N GLN A 33 1.38 -2.40 -3.11
CA GLN A 33 1.24 -1.85 -1.76
C GLN A 33 2.51 -1.07 -1.34
N GLY A 34 3.45 -0.90 -2.25
CA GLY A 34 4.71 -0.23 -2.00
C GLY A 34 5.66 -1.01 -1.08
N PRO A 35 6.84 -0.46 -0.77
CA PRO A 35 7.79 -1.10 0.12
C PRO A 35 7.19 -1.25 1.52
N GLY A 36 7.37 -2.43 2.14
CA GLY A 36 6.90 -2.70 3.49
C GLY A 36 7.64 -1.85 4.53
N SER A 37 6.94 -1.48 5.60
CA SER A 37 7.43 -0.65 6.69
C SER A 37 7.26 -1.35 8.04
N SER A 38 8.24 -1.16 8.93
CA SER A 38 8.19 -1.55 10.35
C SER A 38 7.72 -0.42 11.27
N LYS A 39 7.11 0.62 10.71
CA LYS A 39 6.62 1.80 11.47
C LYS A 39 5.75 1.39 12.66
N GLY A 40 6.04 1.96 13.83
CA GLY A 40 5.36 1.62 15.08
C GLY A 40 5.80 0.29 15.70
N GLY A 41 6.87 -0.31 15.20
CA GLY A 41 7.43 -1.54 15.75
C GLY A 41 8.50 -1.29 16.80
N LYS A 42 8.61 -2.22 17.78
CA LYS A 42 9.62 -2.21 18.83
C LYS A 42 9.97 -3.63 19.28
N ALA A 43 11.19 -3.82 19.76
CA ALA A 43 11.55 -5.00 20.52
C ALA A 43 10.84 -4.96 21.89
N VAL A 44 10.39 -6.11 22.36
CA VAL A 44 9.70 -6.25 23.67
C VAL A 44 10.56 -7.10 24.60
N ASP A 45 10.66 -8.41 24.34
CA ASP A 45 11.54 -9.29 25.07
C ASP A 45 12.87 -9.47 24.33
N GLU A 46 13.90 -9.84 25.06
CA GLU A 46 15.21 -10.14 24.49
C GLU A 46 15.13 -11.39 23.62
N ALA A 47 15.51 -11.22 22.35
CA ALA A 47 15.64 -12.32 21.39
C ALA A 47 16.93 -13.10 21.66
N PRO A 48 17.05 -14.38 21.20
CA PRO A 48 18.30 -15.11 21.26
C PRO A 48 19.45 -14.34 20.59
N ALA A 49 20.66 -14.55 21.08
CA ALA A 49 21.85 -13.89 20.54
C ALA A 49 21.95 -14.06 19.01
N ASP A 50 22.23 -12.96 18.31
CA ASP A 50 22.36 -12.89 16.85
C ASP A 50 21.03 -13.08 16.06
N VAL A 51 19.89 -13.10 16.75
CA VAL A 51 18.54 -13.07 16.15
C VAL A 51 17.98 -11.67 16.23
N LYS A 52 17.53 -11.12 15.09
CA LYS A 52 16.88 -9.82 15.04
C LYS A 52 15.60 -9.92 14.20
N LEU A 53 14.48 -9.93 14.88
CA LEU A 53 13.16 -10.06 14.26
C LEU A 53 12.50 -8.70 14.07
N THR A 54 11.88 -8.53 12.91
CA THR A 54 11.07 -7.36 12.57
C THR A 54 9.84 -7.80 11.79
N THR A 55 8.81 -6.97 11.76
CA THR A 55 7.65 -7.14 10.89
C THR A 55 7.51 -5.95 9.96
N LEU A 56 6.92 -6.19 8.79
CA LEU A 56 6.65 -5.17 7.79
C LEU A 56 5.17 -5.20 7.41
N LEU A 57 4.58 -4.02 7.33
CA LEU A 57 3.26 -3.75 6.76
C LEU A 57 3.41 -2.85 5.53
N PRO A 58 2.51 -2.91 4.55
CA PRO A 58 2.52 -1.97 3.43
C PRO A 58 2.30 -0.54 3.94
N GLU A 59 3.00 0.42 3.33
CA GLU A 59 2.85 1.84 3.66
C GLU A 59 1.45 2.38 3.32
N LYS A 60 0.78 1.74 2.37
CA LYS A 60 -0.57 2.10 1.91
C LYS A 60 -1.39 0.85 1.67
N ILE A 61 -2.65 0.88 2.06
CA ILE A 61 -3.67 -0.11 1.69
C ILE A 61 -4.83 0.58 0.97
N SER A 62 -5.55 -0.16 0.14
CA SER A 62 -6.79 0.31 -0.49
C SER A 62 -7.97 -0.41 0.13
N VAL A 63 -8.98 0.35 0.56
CA VAL A 63 -10.23 -0.18 1.10
C VAL A 63 -11.33 0.04 0.08
N ASP A 64 -11.96 -1.02 -0.40
CA ASP A 64 -13.12 -0.94 -1.28
C ASP A 64 -14.28 -0.26 -0.56
N ASN A 65 -14.76 0.86 -1.10
CA ASN A 65 -15.75 1.71 -0.44
C ASN A 65 -17.12 1.04 -0.31
N SER A 66 -17.46 0.10 -1.16
CA SER A 66 -18.76 -0.57 -1.17
C SER A 66 -18.80 -1.78 -0.25
N SER A 67 -17.76 -2.60 -0.27
CA SER A 67 -17.67 -3.85 0.51
C SER A 67 -16.85 -3.71 1.78
N GLN A 68 -16.16 -2.59 1.98
CA GLN A 68 -15.22 -2.34 3.06
C GLN A 68 -14.06 -3.38 3.13
N LYS A 69 -13.85 -4.14 2.07
CA LYS A 69 -12.78 -5.14 2.02
C LYS A 69 -11.43 -4.51 1.72
N THR A 70 -10.41 -5.09 2.31
CA THR A 70 -9.02 -4.78 2.04
C THR A 70 -8.17 -6.04 2.14
N ALA A 71 -7.07 -6.07 1.39
CA ALA A 71 -6.04 -7.09 1.49
C ALA A 71 -4.76 -6.44 2.01
N ILE A 72 -4.09 -7.09 2.97
CA ILE A 72 -2.88 -6.60 3.60
C ILE A 72 -1.82 -7.70 3.50
N THR A 73 -0.57 -7.35 3.21
CA THR A 73 0.56 -8.27 3.29
C THR A 73 1.30 -8.04 4.59
N ALA A 74 1.25 -9.01 5.50
CA ALA A 74 2.06 -8.99 6.73
C ALA A 74 3.32 -9.83 6.51
N THR A 75 4.49 -9.26 6.75
CA THR A 75 5.77 -9.94 6.56
C THR A 75 6.54 -9.98 7.87
N VAL A 76 7.07 -11.14 8.24
CA VAL A 76 8.06 -11.28 9.31
C VAL A 76 9.44 -11.50 8.68
N LYS A 77 10.46 -10.82 9.21
CA LYS A 77 11.84 -10.86 8.72
C LYS A 77 12.80 -11.13 9.86
N ASN A 78 13.79 -11.97 9.61
CA ASN A 78 14.94 -12.17 10.49
C ASN A 78 16.14 -11.42 9.90
N GLU A 79 16.50 -10.29 10.47
CA GLU A 79 17.65 -9.47 10.08
C GLU A 79 18.94 -9.86 10.82
N GLY A 80 18.87 -10.86 11.68
CA GLY A 80 20.01 -11.39 12.41
C GLY A 80 20.90 -12.30 11.56
N THR A 81 21.93 -12.85 12.19
CA THR A 81 22.92 -13.75 11.57
C THR A 81 22.69 -15.23 11.91
N LYS A 82 21.73 -15.53 12.80
CA LYS A 82 21.30 -16.87 13.17
C LYS A 82 19.82 -17.11 12.89
N GLY A 83 19.41 -18.38 12.82
CA GLY A 83 18.01 -18.76 12.72
C GLY A 83 17.24 -18.37 13.98
N SER A 84 15.95 -18.04 13.82
CA SER A 84 15.10 -17.50 14.89
C SER A 84 14.73 -18.53 15.98
N GLY A 85 14.91 -19.82 15.71
CA GLY A 85 14.16 -20.86 16.40
C GLY A 85 12.68 -20.86 15.99
N ASP A 86 11.89 -21.71 16.59
CA ASP A 86 10.47 -21.81 16.27
C ASP A 86 9.71 -20.61 16.83
N ILE A 87 9.19 -19.81 15.92
CA ILE A 87 8.40 -18.59 16.23
C ILE A 87 7.02 -18.64 15.59
N ARG A 88 6.13 -17.82 16.10
CA ARG A 88 4.84 -17.54 15.52
C ARG A 88 4.63 -16.04 15.31
N LEU A 89 3.86 -15.69 14.30
CA LEU A 89 3.37 -14.33 14.05
C LEU A 89 1.90 -14.27 14.45
N LEU A 90 1.50 -13.29 15.25
CA LEU A 90 0.10 -12.95 15.41
C LEU A 90 -0.26 -11.81 14.46
N VAL A 91 -1.48 -11.86 13.92
CA VAL A 91 -2.09 -10.78 13.13
C VAL A 91 -3.39 -10.39 13.82
N VAL A 92 -3.40 -9.23 14.44
CA VAL A 92 -4.49 -8.81 15.35
C VAL A 92 -5.09 -7.49 14.90
N GLY A 93 -6.41 -7.45 14.74
CA GLY A 93 -7.18 -6.28 14.35
C GLY A 93 -7.84 -5.59 15.54
N PHE A 94 -7.93 -4.25 15.47
CA PHE A 94 -8.53 -3.40 16.50
C PHE A 94 -9.43 -2.34 15.88
N ASP A 95 -10.44 -1.92 16.65
CA ASP A 95 -11.35 -0.83 16.31
C ASP A 95 -12.06 -1.09 14.96
N GLY A 96 -11.85 -0.18 13.98
CA GLY A 96 -12.45 -0.29 12.65
C GLY A 96 -11.85 -1.36 11.73
N LEU A 97 -10.68 -1.94 12.06
CA LEU A 97 -10.07 -3.00 11.26
C LEU A 97 -10.36 -4.37 11.86
N THR A 98 -11.00 -5.23 11.07
CA THR A 98 -11.31 -6.62 11.45
C THR A 98 -10.63 -7.58 10.50
N VAL A 99 -9.71 -8.41 11.00
CA VAL A 99 -9.07 -9.49 10.25
C VAL A 99 -10.08 -10.63 10.06
N LYS A 100 -10.36 -10.99 8.82
CA LYS A 100 -11.32 -12.04 8.45
C LYS A 100 -10.64 -13.37 8.16
N GLY A 101 -9.38 -13.33 7.73
CA GLY A 101 -8.60 -14.52 7.41
C GLY A 101 -7.14 -14.20 7.20
N VAL A 102 -6.28 -15.17 7.51
CA VAL A 102 -4.86 -15.12 7.16
C VAL A 102 -4.51 -16.49 6.58
N LYS A 103 -3.99 -16.50 5.33
CA LYS A 103 -3.73 -17.75 4.62
C LYS A 103 -2.71 -18.62 5.38
N GLY A 104 -3.12 -19.84 5.71
CA GLY A 104 -2.27 -20.81 6.40
C GLY A 104 -2.12 -20.58 7.90
N CYS A 105 -2.99 -19.78 8.52
CA CYS A 105 -3.00 -19.48 9.94
C CYS A 105 -4.32 -19.93 10.59
N SER A 106 -4.30 -20.09 11.90
CA SER A 106 -5.48 -20.45 12.70
C SER A 106 -6.07 -19.22 13.37
N ALA A 107 -7.38 -19.10 13.42
CA ALA A 107 -8.04 -18.06 14.18
C ALA A 107 -7.73 -18.20 15.68
N ILE A 108 -7.53 -17.08 16.37
CA ILE A 108 -7.44 -17.03 17.83
C ILE A 108 -8.86 -17.04 18.38
N ALA A 109 -9.11 -17.87 19.39
CA ALA A 109 -10.41 -17.90 20.05
C ALA A 109 -10.72 -16.56 20.71
N GLU A 110 -11.99 -16.18 20.77
CA GLU A 110 -12.42 -14.87 21.31
C GLU A 110 -11.90 -14.62 22.73
N GLY A 111 -11.90 -15.66 23.58
CA GLY A 111 -11.39 -15.55 24.96
C GLY A 111 -9.87 -15.43 25.09
N ASP A 112 -9.13 -15.73 24.01
CA ASP A 112 -7.67 -15.68 23.97
C ASP A 112 -7.16 -14.45 23.17
N LEU A 113 -8.07 -13.62 22.68
CA LEU A 113 -7.72 -12.40 21.96
C LEU A 113 -7.06 -11.38 22.89
N PRO A 114 -6.04 -10.64 22.43
CA PRO A 114 -5.49 -9.51 23.19
C PRO A 114 -6.56 -8.50 23.56
N GLU A 115 -6.42 -7.90 24.75
CA GLU A 115 -7.37 -6.90 25.26
C GLU A 115 -7.60 -5.77 24.24
N GLY A 116 -8.86 -5.41 24.04
CA GLY A 116 -9.29 -4.36 23.11
C GLY A 116 -9.26 -4.74 21.65
N SER A 117 -8.77 -5.94 21.29
CA SER A 117 -8.83 -6.42 19.90
C SER A 117 -10.21 -7.01 19.56
N ASN A 118 -10.52 -7.06 18.28
CA ASN A 118 -11.78 -7.60 17.77
C ASN A 118 -11.61 -8.84 16.89
N SER A 119 -10.37 -9.18 16.54
CA SER A 119 -10.06 -10.30 15.66
C SER A 119 -8.58 -10.65 15.75
N GLY A 120 -8.23 -11.91 15.49
CA GLY A 120 -6.84 -12.33 15.53
C GLY A 120 -6.60 -13.68 14.88
N PHE A 121 -5.39 -13.85 14.33
CA PHE A 121 -4.89 -15.09 13.75
C PHE A 121 -3.48 -15.38 14.23
N SER A 122 -3.18 -16.64 14.45
CA SER A 122 -1.86 -17.14 14.81
C SER A 122 -1.27 -17.94 13.66
N CYS A 123 -0.10 -17.54 13.21
CA CYS A 123 0.62 -18.09 12.07
C CYS A 123 1.90 -18.79 12.52
N ALA A 124 2.00 -20.08 12.33
CA ALA A 124 3.25 -20.79 12.56
C ALA A 124 4.30 -20.35 11.51
N VAL A 125 5.33 -19.67 11.95
CA VAL A 125 6.45 -19.27 11.09
C VAL A 125 7.47 -20.39 10.99
N GLY A 126 7.74 -21.07 12.10
CA GLY A 126 8.81 -22.03 12.26
C GLY A 126 10.15 -21.33 12.44
N ASN A 127 11.24 -22.05 12.19
CA ASN A 127 12.60 -21.49 12.26
C ASN A 127 12.89 -20.65 11.01
N LEU A 128 12.90 -19.34 11.16
CA LEU A 128 13.22 -18.39 10.08
C LEU A 128 14.73 -18.19 10.01
N ALA A 129 15.37 -18.68 8.96
CA ALA A 129 16.82 -18.58 8.79
C ALA A 129 17.29 -17.11 8.71
N ALA A 130 18.59 -16.91 8.98
CA ALA A 130 19.24 -15.60 8.89
C ALA A 130 18.98 -14.90 7.54
N GLY A 131 18.61 -13.64 7.57
CA GLY A 131 18.34 -12.81 6.39
C GLY A 131 17.08 -13.19 5.61
N LYS A 132 16.27 -14.16 6.07
CA LYS A 132 15.04 -14.61 5.39
C LYS A 132 13.81 -13.87 5.93
N SER A 133 12.76 -13.90 5.09
CA SER A 133 11.45 -13.37 5.42
C SER A 133 10.36 -14.36 5.03
N LYS A 134 9.19 -14.22 5.66
CA LYS A 134 7.97 -14.98 5.34
C LYS A 134 6.78 -14.04 5.36
N SER A 135 6.01 -14.04 4.26
CA SER A 135 4.85 -13.15 4.08
C SER A 135 3.55 -13.93 4.15
N TYR A 136 2.52 -13.26 4.65
CA TYR A 136 1.18 -13.78 4.83
C TYR A 136 0.17 -12.83 4.18
N ALA A 137 -0.72 -13.38 3.37
CA ALA A 137 -1.86 -12.64 2.84
C ALA A 137 -2.96 -12.58 3.91
N VAL A 138 -3.38 -11.37 4.24
CA VAL A 138 -4.38 -11.05 5.26
C VAL A 138 -5.61 -10.47 4.57
N ASP A 139 -6.73 -11.16 4.70
CA ASP A 139 -8.03 -10.67 4.29
C ASP A 139 -8.68 -9.93 5.46
N ALA A 140 -9.11 -8.71 5.25
CA ALA A 140 -9.70 -7.88 6.29
C ALA A 140 -10.87 -7.03 5.78
N THR A 141 -11.65 -6.52 6.73
CA THR A 141 -12.60 -5.43 6.48
C THR A 141 -12.19 -4.21 7.29
N PHE A 142 -12.45 -3.03 6.75
CA PHE A 142 -12.11 -1.77 7.39
C PHE A 142 -13.35 -0.86 7.40
N ASP A 143 -13.86 -0.55 8.60
CA ASP A 143 -14.94 0.42 8.78
C ASP A 143 -14.37 1.84 8.65
N LEU A 144 -14.60 2.47 7.51
CA LEU A 144 -14.08 3.80 7.19
C LEU A 144 -14.64 4.91 8.10
N SER A 145 -15.70 4.62 8.88
CA SER A 145 -16.26 5.54 9.88
C SER A 145 -15.52 5.51 11.22
N LYS A 146 -14.53 4.63 11.38
CA LYS A 146 -13.76 4.43 12.60
C LYS A 146 -12.27 4.43 12.32
N THR A 147 -11.48 4.68 13.34
CA THR A 147 -10.05 4.37 13.31
C THR A 147 -9.86 2.86 13.26
N GLY A 148 -8.99 2.37 12.40
CA GLY A 148 -8.66 0.94 12.33
C GLY A 148 -7.17 0.73 12.60
N LYS A 149 -6.83 -0.27 13.45
CA LYS A 149 -5.44 -0.55 13.81
C LYS A 149 -5.11 -2.01 13.63
N ILE A 150 -3.84 -2.29 13.36
CA ILE A 150 -3.30 -3.65 13.26
C ILE A 150 -2.09 -3.81 14.18
N CYS A 151 -1.93 -5.00 14.75
CA CYS A 151 -0.77 -5.36 15.55
C CYS A 151 -0.18 -6.68 15.04
N LEU A 152 1.14 -6.72 14.94
CA LEU A 152 1.93 -7.87 14.49
C LEU A 152 2.96 -8.27 15.56
N PRO A 153 2.57 -8.96 16.64
CA PRO A 153 3.53 -9.57 17.57
C PRO A 153 4.23 -10.78 16.95
N VAL A 154 5.56 -10.86 17.12
CA VAL A 154 6.36 -12.05 16.83
C VAL A 154 6.77 -12.68 18.16
N GLN A 155 6.33 -13.91 18.39
CA GLN A 155 6.50 -14.61 19.66
C GLN A 155 7.23 -15.92 19.48
N THR A 156 7.70 -16.49 20.61
CA THR A 156 8.04 -17.92 20.66
C THR A 156 6.81 -18.75 20.26
N SER A 157 7.02 -19.96 19.76
CA SER A 157 5.93 -20.85 19.31
C SER A 157 4.89 -21.14 20.41
N ASP A 158 5.31 -21.18 21.67
CA ASP A 158 4.47 -21.35 22.86
C ASP A 158 3.81 -20.03 23.34
N GLY A 159 4.28 -18.88 22.84
CA GLY A 159 3.79 -17.54 23.21
C GLY A 159 4.35 -16.99 24.51
N ALA A 160 5.34 -17.64 25.12
CA ALA A 160 5.88 -17.21 26.40
C ALA A 160 6.67 -15.89 26.33
N LYS A 161 7.26 -15.59 25.16
CA LYS A 161 8.01 -14.36 24.91
C LYS A 161 7.56 -13.67 23.63
N THR A 162 7.57 -12.35 23.63
CA THR A 162 7.32 -11.51 22.44
C THR A 162 8.61 -10.80 22.06
N PHE A 163 9.29 -11.25 21.03
CA PHE A 163 10.57 -10.68 20.61
C PHE A 163 10.41 -9.32 19.91
N TRP A 164 9.32 -9.16 19.15
CA TRP A 164 9.03 -7.96 18.39
C TRP A 164 7.53 -7.71 18.35
N GLN A 165 7.13 -6.45 18.41
CA GLN A 165 5.74 -6.06 18.22
C GLN A 165 5.68 -4.80 17.38
N GLN A 166 5.01 -4.90 16.23
CA GLN A 166 4.61 -3.74 15.46
C GLN A 166 3.16 -3.39 15.79
N GLY A 167 2.96 -2.21 16.33
CA GLY A 167 1.63 -1.71 16.66
C GLY A 167 1.14 -1.98 18.10
N PRO A 168 -0.17 -1.74 18.34
CA PRO A 168 -1.21 -1.39 17.36
C PRO A 168 -0.89 -0.10 16.60
N VAL A 169 -0.84 -0.19 15.28
CA VAL A 169 -0.53 0.93 14.38
C VAL A 169 -1.75 1.23 13.50
N PRO A 170 -2.19 2.51 13.40
CA PRO A 170 -3.36 2.86 12.61
C PRO A 170 -3.06 2.86 11.12
N PHE A 171 -4.09 2.54 10.34
CA PHE A 171 -4.21 2.98 8.97
C PHE A 171 -5.21 4.13 8.89
N GLY A 172 -4.86 5.19 8.18
CA GLY A 172 -5.74 6.32 8.04
C GLY A 172 -5.48 7.10 6.76
N THR A 173 -6.34 8.07 6.49
CA THR A 173 -6.26 8.93 5.32
C THR A 173 -6.46 10.39 5.70
N THR A 174 -5.71 11.28 5.05
CA THR A 174 -5.89 12.73 5.17
C THR A 174 -6.92 13.26 4.17
N ASN A 175 -7.17 12.51 3.08
CA ASN A 175 -8.09 12.90 2.01
C ASN A 175 -8.96 11.71 1.60
N PRO A 176 -10.02 11.39 2.37
CA PRO A 176 -10.96 10.35 2.01
C PRO A 176 -11.66 10.69 0.68
N SER A 177 -11.80 9.68 -0.17
CA SER A 177 -12.43 9.83 -1.49
C SER A 177 -13.74 9.02 -1.56
N PRO A 178 -14.84 9.51 -0.99
CA PRO A 178 -16.10 8.76 -0.84
C PRO A 178 -16.70 8.31 -2.17
N ASN A 179 -16.42 9.02 -3.26
CA ASN A 179 -16.91 8.69 -4.61
C ASN A 179 -15.94 7.85 -5.44
N ALA A 180 -14.77 7.51 -4.91
CA ALA A 180 -13.83 6.60 -5.56
C ALA A 180 -14.22 5.13 -5.31
N PRO A 181 -13.84 4.19 -6.18
CA PRO A 181 -14.10 2.76 -5.95
C PRO A 181 -13.39 2.24 -4.69
N ALA A 182 -12.24 2.82 -4.33
CA ALA A 182 -11.52 2.48 -3.10
C ALA A 182 -10.91 3.73 -2.45
N THR A 183 -10.79 3.69 -1.12
CA THR A 183 -10.12 4.74 -0.34
C THR A 183 -8.72 4.27 0.05
N PRO A 184 -7.65 4.99 -0.33
CA PRO A 184 -6.30 4.70 0.11
C PRO A 184 -6.10 5.10 1.57
N LEU A 185 -5.55 4.20 2.38
CA LEU A 185 -5.22 4.44 3.78
C LEU A 185 -3.70 4.31 3.98
N LEU A 186 -3.10 5.28 4.66
CA LEU A 186 -1.66 5.33 4.91
C LEU A 186 -1.32 4.75 6.28
N LEU A 187 -0.27 3.93 6.35
CA LEU A 187 0.22 3.35 7.59
C LEU A 187 0.74 4.43 8.55
N GLY A 188 0.31 4.35 9.80
CA GLY A 188 0.75 5.23 10.88
C GLY A 188 0.08 6.61 10.89
N THR A 189 -1.03 6.78 10.17
CA THR A 189 -1.88 7.97 10.26
C THR A 189 -3.26 7.59 10.78
N ASP A 190 -3.88 8.48 11.56
CA ASP A 190 -5.24 8.24 12.03
C ASP A 190 -6.23 8.42 10.87
N ASN A 191 -7.25 7.54 10.85
CA ASN A 191 -8.36 7.70 9.92
C ASN A 191 -9.23 8.87 10.37
N THR A 192 -9.55 9.76 9.43
CA THR A 192 -10.54 10.81 9.66
C THR A 192 -11.89 10.30 9.13
N PRO A 193 -12.87 9.98 10.01
CA PRO A 193 -14.15 9.48 9.58
C PRO A 193 -14.83 10.45 8.62
N VAL A 194 -15.40 9.93 7.53
CA VAL A 194 -16.22 10.70 6.60
C VAL A 194 -17.67 10.62 7.09
N ALA A 195 -18.27 11.77 7.41
CA ALA A 195 -19.68 11.79 7.77
C ALA A 195 -20.52 11.31 6.59
N PRO A 196 -21.48 10.37 6.78
CA PRO A 196 -22.40 9.98 5.73
C PRO A 196 -23.18 11.22 5.24
N GLY A 197 -23.06 11.55 3.94
CA GLY A 197 -23.76 12.70 3.34
C GLY A 197 -23.04 14.05 3.44
N GLY A 198 -21.79 14.09 3.85
CA GLY A 198 -20.98 15.30 3.83
C GLY A 198 -20.53 15.66 2.42
N ASP A 199 -21.27 16.54 1.73
CA ASP A 199 -20.92 17.16 0.44
C ASP A 199 -19.75 18.16 0.58
N THR A 200 -18.75 17.88 1.37
CA THR A 200 -17.53 18.66 1.35
C THR A 200 -16.61 18.08 0.27
N LEU A 201 -16.71 18.66 -0.92
CA LEU A 201 -15.62 18.56 -1.89
C LEU A 201 -14.31 18.81 -1.16
N PRO A 202 -13.26 17.99 -1.39
CA PRO A 202 -11.95 18.26 -0.83
C PRO A 202 -11.60 19.71 -1.12
N LYS A 203 -11.36 20.51 -0.09
CA LYS A 203 -10.75 21.84 -0.27
C LYS A 203 -9.36 21.60 -0.86
N THR A 204 -9.28 21.45 -2.17
CA THR A 204 -8.03 21.50 -2.93
C THR A 204 -7.56 22.94 -3.01
N GLY A 205 -7.28 23.53 -1.87
CA GLY A 205 -6.80 24.90 -1.73
C GLY A 205 -6.41 25.07 -0.28
N GLY A 206 -5.17 24.69 0.04
CA GLY A 206 -4.60 25.00 1.35
C GLY A 206 -4.67 26.49 1.58
N GLU A 207 -5.33 26.87 2.66
CA GLU A 207 -5.13 28.18 3.29
C GLU A 207 -3.71 28.21 3.88
N SER A 208 -2.73 28.25 3.02
CA SER A 208 -1.38 28.66 3.39
C SER A 208 -0.77 29.37 2.19
N GLY A 209 -0.94 30.71 2.22
CA GLY A 209 -0.07 31.59 1.49
C GLY A 209 -0.17 31.55 -0.02
N VAL A 210 -1.39 31.62 -0.59
CA VAL A 210 -1.51 32.04 -1.98
C VAL A 210 -1.14 33.52 -2.01
N LEU A 211 0.14 33.81 -2.10
CA LEU A 211 0.58 35.08 -2.71
C LEU A 211 -0.17 35.13 -4.04
N PRO A 212 -0.96 36.21 -4.29
CA PRO A 212 -1.81 36.24 -5.47
C PRO A 212 -0.93 36.21 -6.71
N LEU A 213 -0.86 35.05 -7.36
CA LEU A 213 -0.21 34.89 -8.67
C LEU A 213 -0.71 35.94 -9.68
N GLY A 214 -1.88 36.54 -9.43
CA GLY A 214 -2.40 37.71 -10.14
C GLY A 214 -1.54 38.97 -10.00
N ALA A 215 -0.90 39.21 -8.85
CA ALA A 215 -0.04 40.39 -8.66
C ALA A 215 1.30 40.24 -9.38
N ALA A 216 1.85 39.05 -9.46
CA ALA A 216 3.09 38.77 -10.21
C ALA A 216 2.86 38.86 -11.73
N GLY A 217 1.69 38.41 -12.21
CA GLY A 217 1.30 38.56 -13.63
C GLY A 217 1.10 40.01 -14.08
N ALA A 218 0.48 40.85 -13.25
CA ALA A 218 0.30 42.27 -13.54
C ALA A 218 1.62 43.03 -13.56
N ALA A 219 2.57 42.67 -12.68
CA ALA A 219 3.90 43.30 -12.67
C ALA A 219 4.72 42.98 -13.92
N LEU A 220 4.63 41.76 -14.45
CA LEU A 220 5.32 41.37 -15.68
C LEU A 220 4.71 42.04 -16.93
N LEU A 221 3.39 42.21 -16.99
CA LEU A 221 2.74 42.92 -18.09
C LEU A 221 3.08 44.38 -18.11
N SER A 222 3.18 45.05 -16.95
CA SER A 222 3.53 46.48 -16.87
C SER A 222 5.02 46.71 -17.24
N ALA A 223 5.94 45.82 -16.87
CA ALA A 223 7.35 45.88 -17.24
C ALA A 223 7.53 45.69 -18.76
N GLY A 224 6.76 44.77 -19.38
CA GLY A 224 6.76 44.53 -20.82
C GLY A 224 6.31 45.75 -21.63
N ALA A 225 5.23 46.40 -21.21
CA ALA A 225 4.68 47.57 -21.87
C ALA A 225 5.64 48.79 -21.80
N ALA A 226 6.31 49.01 -20.66
CA ALA A 226 7.30 50.08 -20.50
C ALA A 226 8.54 49.83 -21.38
N GLY A 227 8.98 48.58 -21.51
CA GLY A 227 10.09 48.19 -22.36
C GLY A 227 9.82 48.46 -23.84
N LEU A 228 8.63 48.14 -24.34
CA LEU A 228 8.25 48.39 -25.73
C LEU A 228 8.17 49.87 -26.04
N TRP A 229 7.62 50.71 -25.13
CA TRP A 229 7.53 52.15 -25.30
C TRP A 229 8.92 52.79 -25.35
N TRP A 230 9.87 52.30 -24.57
CA TRP A 230 11.25 52.83 -24.55
C TRP A 230 12.04 52.49 -25.83
N VAL A 231 11.84 51.30 -26.41
CA VAL A 231 12.46 50.89 -27.68
C VAL A 231 11.93 51.71 -28.85
N GLN A 232 10.64 52.02 -28.87
CA GLN A 232 10.01 52.84 -29.94
C GLN A 232 10.47 54.32 -29.94
N ARG A 233 10.95 54.87 -28.83
CA ARG A 233 11.39 56.24 -28.71
C ARG A 233 12.89 56.46 -29.01
N ARG A 234 13.64 55.43 -29.37
CA ARG A 234 15.05 55.63 -29.79
C ARG A 234 15.07 56.30 -31.17
N PRO A 235 15.65 57.55 -31.31
CA PRO A 235 15.76 58.18 -32.60
C PRO A 235 16.71 57.35 -33.47
N ARG A 236 16.30 57.07 -34.70
CA ARG A 236 17.14 56.45 -35.73
C ARG A 236 18.28 57.40 -35.97
N ARG A 237 19.46 57.02 -35.58
CA ARG A 237 20.70 57.70 -36.02
C ARG A 237 20.89 57.31 -37.50
N ASP A 238 20.59 58.26 -38.40
CA ASP A 238 20.98 58.15 -39.78
C ASP A 238 22.51 58.06 -39.88
N ARG A 239 22.98 56.97 -40.42
CA ARG A 239 24.36 56.88 -40.88
C ARG A 239 24.40 57.45 -42.29
N THR A 240 24.81 58.66 -42.44
CA THR A 240 25.30 59.19 -43.70
C THR A 240 26.77 58.79 -43.84
N VAL A 241 27.10 58.16 -44.97
CA VAL A 241 28.44 57.94 -45.50
C VAL A 241 28.86 59.17 -46.26
#